data_b888d189d34cb10a1623a5d03fbf55af
#
_entry.id   b888d189d34cb10a1623a5d03fbf55af
#
_cell.length_a   1.000
_cell.length_b   1.000
_cell.length_c   1.000
_cell.angle_alpha   90.00
_cell.angle_beta   90.00
_cell.angle_gamma   90.00
#
_symmetry.space_group_name_H-M   'P 1'
#
loop_
_entity.id
_entity.type
_entity.pdbx_description
1 polymer ?
#
loop_
_entity_poly.entity_id
_entity_poly.type
_entity_poly.pdbx_seq_one_letter_code
_entity_poly.pdbx_strand_id
1 'polypeptide(L)'
;MNDRGQVSCYSIFMSSSDRVARRKEATRKRIVEAAMQLFLKQGFEQTSVSQISEAADIGKGTFFTYFATKQDVLSFLGEQVMAAMTDADTPGAGAAVRLQRVFSAAGEWYVENEAPARQMCIARISSLNQADVSSSREPLMALLRLIVSEGLASGEFRPVDREAAVIMLASAYFAPVAQWTWQQDGPALPERLTQQLELALVAMVDTSSAREAS
;
A
#
# COMPACT_ATOMS: atom_id res chain seq x y z
N MET A 1 28.82 -54.51 5.03
CA MET A 1 27.59 -54.32 4.25
C MET A 1 27.33 -52.81 4.27
N ASN A 2 27.49 -52.21 3.09
CA ASN A 2 27.42 -50.77 2.86
C ASN A 2 25.96 -50.32 2.71
N ASP A 3 25.47 -49.47 3.55
CA ASP A 3 24.29 -48.67 3.24
C ASP A 3 24.71 -47.21 3.08
N ARG A 4 24.86 -46.82 1.80
CA ARG A 4 25.13 -45.45 1.41
C ARG A 4 23.78 -44.75 1.25
N GLY A 5 23.41 -43.96 2.26
CA GLY A 5 22.27 -43.08 2.21
C GLY A 5 22.34 -42.16 0.98
N GLN A 6 21.36 -42.32 0.09
CA GLN A 6 21.09 -41.42 -1.00
C GLN A 6 20.60 -40.09 -0.45
N VAL A 7 21.49 -39.09 -0.42
CA VAL A 7 21.08 -37.69 -0.28
C VAL A 7 20.47 -37.28 -1.61
N SER A 8 19.15 -37.27 -1.67
CA SER A 8 18.38 -36.76 -2.81
C SER A 8 18.60 -35.24 -2.92
N CYS A 9 19.49 -34.85 -3.83
CA CYS A 9 19.60 -33.45 -4.26
C CYS A 9 18.33 -33.08 -5.04
N TYR A 10 17.31 -32.57 -4.36
CA TYR A 10 16.27 -31.79 -5.01
C TYR A 10 16.88 -30.48 -5.48
N SER A 11 17.55 -30.54 -6.63
CA SER A 11 17.90 -29.38 -7.43
C SER A 11 16.57 -28.75 -7.86
N ILE A 12 16.23 -27.62 -7.23
CA ILE A 12 15.07 -26.80 -7.63
C ILE A 12 15.37 -26.29 -9.04
N PHE A 13 14.88 -26.98 -10.04
CA PHE A 13 14.86 -26.54 -11.44
C PHE A 13 13.90 -25.35 -11.52
N MET A 14 14.45 -24.15 -11.26
CA MET A 14 13.71 -22.91 -11.54
C MET A 14 13.45 -22.85 -13.04
N SER A 15 12.17 -22.78 -13.40
CA SER A 15 11.74 -22.71 -14.80
C SER A 15 12.35 -21.48 -15.49
N SER A 16 12.54 -21.55 -16.80
CA SER A 16 12.98 -20.39 -17.57
C SER A 16 12.04 -19.20 -17.41
N SER A 17 10.75 -19.44 -17.20
CA SER A 17 9.71 -18.48 -16.88
C SER A 17 9.99 -17.73 -15.57
N ASP A 18 10.40 -18.44 -14.50
CA ASP A 18 10.69 -17.84 -13.20
C ASP A 18 11.93 -16.91 -13.28
N ARG A 19 12.92 -17.29 -14.07
CA ARG A 19 14.10 -16.44 -14.29
C ARG A 19 13.76 -15.17 -15.07
N VAL A 20 12.89 -15.26 -16.07
CA VAL A 20 12.42 -14.10 -16.82
C VAL A 20 11.60 -13.17 -15.92
N ALA A 21 10.67 -13.71 -15.13
CA ALA A 21 9.87 -12.95 -14.18
C ALA A 21 10.74 -12.20 -13.16
N ARG A 22 11.73 -12.88 -12.57
CA ARG A 22 12.69 -12.24 -11.63
C ARG A 22 13.51 -11.13 -12.27
N ARG A 23 13.99 -11.31 -13.51
CA ARG A 23 14.73 -10.27 -14.23
C ARG A 23 13.83 -9.06 -14.51
N LYS A 24 12.58 -9.32 -14.90
CA LYS A 24 11.59 -8.27 -15.12
C LYS A 24 11.34 -7.47 -13.84
N GLU A 25 11.14 -8.14 -12.73
CA GLU A 25 10.92 -7.49 -11.43
C GLU A 25 12.16 -6.72 -10.95
N ALA A 26 13.35 -7.30 -11.08
CA ALA A 26 14.60 -6.61 -10.74
C ALA A 26 14.81 -5.33 -11.58
N THR A 27 14.46 -5.35 -12.87
CA THR A 27 14.54 -4.17 -13.72
C THR A 27 13.51 -3.13 -13.31
N ARG A 28 12.27 -3.54 -13.03
CA ARG A 28 11.21 -2.65 -12.54
C ARG A 28 11.64 -1.95 -11.25
N LYS A 29 12.19 -2.70 -10.28
CA LYS A 29 12.70 -2.16 -9.02
C LYS A 29 13.80 -1.12 -9.24
N ARG A 30 14.78 -1.37 -10.11
CA ARG A 30 15.82 -0.40 -10.44
C ARG A 30 15.26 0.90 -11.03
N ILE A 31 14.25 0.80 -11.90
CA ILE A 31 13.58 1.99 -12.46
C ILE A 31 12.91 2.80 -11.35
N VAL A 32 12.18 2.14 -10.46
CA VAL A 32 11.50 2.79 -9.33
C VAL A 32 12.53 3.46 -8.41
N GLU A 33 13.59 2.77 -8.01
CA GLU A 33 14.65 3.31 -7.15
C GLU A 33 15.32 4.53 -7.78
N ALA A 34 15.69 4.45 -9.07
CA ALA A 34 16.30 5.57 -9.79
C ALA A 34 15.35 6.78 -9.90
N ALA A 35 14.08 6.54 -10.21
CA ALA A 35 13.07 7.58 -10.28
C ALA A 35 12.88 8.26 -8.92
N MET A 36 12.77 7.49 -7.83
CA MET A 36 12.59 8.03 -6.49
C MET A 36 13.79 8.87 -6.03
N GLN A 37 15.03 8.43 -6.32
CA GLN A 37 16.23 9.21 -6.02
C GLN A 37 16.24 10.55 -6.76
N LEU A 38 15.85 10.56 -8.04
CA LEU A 38 15.76 11.79 -8.82
C LEU A 38 14.61 12.69 -8.34
N PHE A 39 13.45 12.13 -8.02
CA PHE A 39 12.33 12.90 -7.47
C PHE A 39 12.70 13.55 -6.13
N LEU A 40 13.45 12.85 -5.27
CA LEU A 40 13.99 13.42 -4.03
C LEU A 40 14.98 14.57 -4.28
N LYS A 41 15.88 14.39 -5.25
CA LYS A 41 16.98 15.32 -5.51
C LYS A 41 16.54 16.62 -6.17
N GLN A 42 15.65 16.52 -7.15
CA GLN A 42 15.31 17.64 -8.04
C GLN A 42 13.80 17.88 -8.22
N GLY A 43 12.95 17.05 -7.57
CA GLY A 43 11.50 17.11 -7.69
C GLY A 43 10.95 16.32 -8.88
N PHE A 44 9.67 15.96 -8.77
CA PHE A 44 8.97 15.18 -9.79
C PHE A 44 8.92 15.89 -11.14
N GLU A 45 8.54 17.18 -11.15
CA GLU A 45 8.36 17.94 -12.39
C GLU A 45 9.66 18.10 -13.18
N GLN A 46 10.78 18.32 -12.51
CA GLN A 46 12.11 18.51 -13.11
C GLN A 46 12.77 17.20 -13.56
N THR A 47 12.19 16.05 -13.23
CA THR A 47 12.73 14.74 -13.61
C THR A 47 12.15 14.26 -14.92
N SER A 48 13.03 13.90 -15.86
CA SER A 48 12.66 13.34 -17.17
C SER A 48 12.83 11.83 -17.21
N VAL A 49 12.07 11.15 -18.09
CA VAL A 49 12.23 9.72 -18.36
C VAL A 49 13.65 9.38 -18.83
N SER A 50 14.31 10.28 -19.55
CA SER A 50 15.70 10.08 -20.00
C SER A 50 16.67 9.99 -18.83
N GLN A 51 16.55 10.89 -17.85
CA GLN A 51 17.37 10.86 -16.62
C GLN A 51 17.10 9.61 -15.77
N ILE A 52 15.81 9.19 -15.66
CA ILE A 52 15.46 7.95 -14.96
C ILE A 52 16.10 6.74 -15.65
N SER A 53 16.03 6.67 -16.98
CA SER A 53 16.60 5.57 -17.75
C SER A 53 18.13 5.49 -17.60
N GLU A 54 18.81 6.64 -17.65
CA GLU A 54 20.26 6.73 -17.42
C GLU A 54 20.63 6.30 -16.00
N ALA A 55 19.94 6.80 -14.99
CA ALA A 55 20.20 6.44 -13.58
C ALA A 55 19.89 4.96 -13.29
N ALA A 56 18.94 4.36 -13.98
CA ALA A 56 18.59 2.94 -13.87
C ALA A 56 19.49 2.02 -14.73
N ASP A 57 20.44 2.57 -15.47
CA ASP A 57 21.28 1.84 -16.43
C ASP A 57 20.47 1.00 -17.41
N ILE A 58 19.50 1.65 -18.09
CA ILE A 58 18.65 1.03 -19.10
C ILE A 58 18.47 1.95 -20.32
N GLY A 59 18.12 1.37 -21.45
CA GLY A 59 17.66 2.15 -22.61
C GLY A 59 16.30 2.78 -22.37
N LYS A 60 16.06 3.98 -22.94
CA LYS A 60 14.77 4.68 -22.84
C LYS A 60 13.58 3.82 -23.34
N GLY A 61 13.78 3.00 -24.39
CA GLY A 61 12.79 2.04 -24.84
C GLY A 61 12.45 0.98 -23.79
N THR A 62 13.42 0.58 -22.99
CA THR A 62 13.21 -0.35 -21.88
C THR A 62 12.32 0.28 -20.81
N PHE A 63 12.51 1.57 -20.47
CA PHE A 63 11.62 2.26 -19.55
C PHE A 63 10.15 2.14 -20.00
N PHE A 64 9.87 2.45 -21.26
CA PHE A 64 8.52 2.40 -21.82
C PHE A 64 7.92 0.98 -21.92
N THR A 65 8.75 -0.06 -21.79
CA THR A 65 8.26 -1.45 -21.64
C THR A 65 7.64 -1.70 -20.26
N TYR A 66 8.04 -0.93 -19.24
CA TYR A 66 7.59 -1.09 -17.85
C TYR A 66 6.58 -0.02 -17.42
N PHE A 67 6.76 1.21 -17.86
CA PHE A 67 5.96 2.37 -17.47
C PHE A 67 5.71 3.25 -18.69
N ALA A 68 4.45 3.59 -18.96
CA ALA A 68 4.12 4.46 -20.07
C ALA A 68 4.55 5.93 -19.80
N THR A 69 4.53 6.33 -18.52
CA THR A 69 4.91 7.68 -18.09
C THR A 69 5.70 7.63 -16.77
N LYS A 70 6.32 8.75 -16.37
CA LYS A 70 6.92 8.86 -15.04
C LYS A 70 5.89 8.83 -13.91
N GLN A 71 4.64 9.21 -14.20
CA GLN A 71 3.53 9.14 -13.26
C GLN A 71 3.19 7.69 -12.90
N ASP A 72 3.32 6.76 -13.85
CA ASP A 72 3.01 5.34 -13.61
C ASP A 72 3.99 4.70 -12.61
N VAL A 73 5.19 5.27 -12.45
CA VAL A 73 6.12 4.84 -11.39
C VAL A 73 5.55 5.13 -10.00
N LEU A 74 4.89 6.29 -9.82
CA LEU A 74 4.21 6.62 -8.56
C LEU A 74 2.95 5.79 -8.34
N SER A 75 2.21 5.52 -9.42
CA SER A 75 1.01 4.66 -9.38
C SER A 75 1.38 3.24 -8.95
N PHE A 76 2.48 2.72 -9.45
CA PHE A 76 3.02 1.41 -9.04
C PHE A 76 3.31 1.32 -7.54
N LEU A 77 3.87 2.35 -6.91
CA LEU A 77 4.04 2.38 -5.45
C LEU A 77 2.69 2.34 -4.71
N GLY A 78 1.69 3.02 -5.24
CA GLY A 78 0.33 2.94 -4.71
C GLY A 78 -0.29 1.55 -4.83
N GLU A 79 -0.01 0.84 -5.91
CA GLU A 79 -0.41 -0.57 -6.09
C GLU A 79 0.30 -1.49 -5.09
N GLN A 80 1.57 -1.21 -4.74
CA GLN A 80 2.31 -2.01 -3.76
C GLN A 80 1.71 -1.89 -2.35
N VAL A 81 1.38 -0.68 -1.89
CA VAL A 81 0.74 -0.53 -0.58
C VAL A 81 -0.66 -1.16 -0.59
N MET A 82 -1.41 -1.03 -1.68
CA MET A 82 -2.71 -1.71 -1.81
C MET A 82 -2.59 -3.23 -1.81
N ALA A 83 -1.58 -3.79 -2.46
CA ALA A 83 -1.31 -5.23 -2.43
C ALA A 83 -1.03 -5.69 -0.99
N ALA A 84 -0.16 -5.00 -0.24
CA ALA A 84 0.10 -5.31 1.16
C ALA A 84 -1.18 -5.26 2.03
N MET A 85 -2.03 -4.26 1.82
CA MET A 85 -3.32 -4.14 2.51
C MET A 85 -4.27 -5.29 2.16
N THR A 86 -4.35 -5.66 0.89
CA THR A 86 -5.24 -6.74 0.41
C THR A 86 -4.75 -8.10 0.87
N ASP A 87 -3.44 -8.34 0.87
CA ASP A 87 -2.84 -9.60 1.34
C ASP A 87 -3.01 -9.80 2.86
N ALA A 88 -3.06 -8.70 3.63
CA ALA A 88 -3.32 -8.73 5.06
C ALA A 88 -4.81 -8.88 5.41
N ASP A 89 -5.71 -8.62 4.48
CA ASP A 89 -7.13 -8.82 4.67
C ASP A 89 -7.42 -10.32 4.85
N THR A 90 -8.24 -10.65 5.83
CA THR A 90 -8.58 -12.04 6.16
C THR A 90 -10.10 -12.18 6.11
N PRO A 91 -10.67 -12.50 4.94
CA PRO A 91 -12.10 -12.75 4.82
C PRO A 91 -12.57 -13.81 5.82
N GLY A 92 -13.69 -13.54 6.49
CA GLY A 92 -14.23 -14.41 7.55
C GLY A 92 -13.79 -14.05 8.97
N ALA A 93 -12.80 -13.17 9.16
CA ALA A 93 -12.56 -12.52 10.45
C ALA A 93 -13.58 -11.38 10.67
N GLY A 94 -13.73 -10.92 11.91
CA GLY A 94 -14.55 -9.75 12.22
C GLY A 94 -14.08 -8.49 11.48
N ALA A 95 -15.00 -7.62 11.12
CA ALA A 95 -14.73 -6.43 10.32
C ALA A 95 -13.72 -5.48 10.98
N ALA A 96 -13.79 -5.28 12.29
CA ALA A 96 -12.83 -4.47 13.04
C ALA A 96 -11.41 -5.08 12.98
N VAL A 97 -11.27 -6.40 13.13
CA VAL A 97 -9.98 -7.11 13.04
C VAL A 97 -9.41 -6.98 11.63
N ARG A 98 -10.22 -7.10 10.60
CA ARG A 98 -9.79 -6.92 9.20
C ARG A 98 -9.27 -5.50 8.96
N LEU A 99 -9.98 -4.48 9.41
CA LEU A 99 -9.53 -3.09 9.33
C LEU A 99 -8.21 -2.87 10.05
N GLN A 100 -8.03 -3.44 11.25
CA GLN A 100 -6.76 -3.34 11.98
C GLN A 100 -5.59 -3.94 11.18
N ARG A 101 -5.77 -5.14 10.60
CA ARG A 101 -4.74 -5.80 9.78
C ARG A 101 -4.39 -5.00 8.54
N VAL A 102 -5.39 -4.51 7.83
CA VAL A 102 -5.23 -3.70 6.61
C VAL A 102 -4.48 -2.40 6.90
N PHE A 103 -4.82 -1.70 7.99
CA PHE A 103 -4.12 -0.47 8.37
C PHE A 103 -2.71 -0.73 8.88
N SER A 104 -2.50 -1.81 9.64
CA SER A 104 -1.17 -2.23 10.10
C SER A 104 -0.24 -2.52 8.93
N ALA A 105 -0.69 -3.33 7.98
CA ALA A 105 0.08 -3.68 6.79
C ALA A 105 0.46 -2.46 5.95
N ALA A 106 -0.44 -1.49 5.82
CA ALA A 106 -0.12 -0.22 5.20
C ALA A 106 0.98 0.52 5.96
N GLY A 107 0.85 0.62 7.29
CA GLY A 107 1.85 1.27 8.14
C GLY A 107 3.23 0.64 8.04
N GLU A 108 3.30 -0.69 8.06
CA GLU A 108 4.53 -1.48 7.90
C GLU A 108 5.17 -1.21 6.54
N TRP A 109 4.36 -1.26 5.46
CA TRP A 109 4.84 -0.97 4.11
C TRP A 109 5.44 0.45 4.00
N TYR A 110 4.80 1.45 4.61
CA TYR A 110 5.30 2.83 4.61
C TYR A 110 6.63 2.96 5.38
N VAL A 111 6.82 2.23 6.47
CA VAL A 111 8.09 2.23 7.21
C VAL A 111 9.21 1.58 6.40
N GLU A 112 8.93 0.44 5.77
CA GLU A 112 9.90 -0.27 4.93
C GLU A 112 10.29 0.51 3.67
N ASN A 113 9.39 1.36 3.17
CA ASN A 113 9.56 2.13 1.95
C ASN A 113 9.52 3.65 2.19
N GLU A 114 10.04 4.14 3.31
CA GLU A 114 9.82 5.51 3.79
C GLU A 114 10.14 6.58 2.74
N ALA A 115 11.35 6.57 2.18
CA ALA A 115 11.79 7.60 1.24
C ALA A 115 10.95 7.62 -0.06
N PRO A 116 10.74 6.50 -0.77
CA PRO A 116 9.87 6.48 -1.96
C PRO A 116 8.41 6.77 -1.63
N ALA A 117 7.91 6.31 -0.49
CA ALA A 117 6.54 6.57 -0.08
C ALA A 117 6.27 8.05 0.20
N ARG A 118 7.20 8.76 0.86
CA ARG A 118 7.10 10.22 1.06
C ARG A 118 7.03 10.96 -0.28
N GLN A 119 7.86 10.60 -1.26
CA GLN A 119 7.84 11.22 -2.59
C GLN A 119 6.55 10.95 -3.34
N MET A 120 6.05 9.73 -3.28
CA MET A 120 4.73 9.39 -3.84
C MET A 120 3.63 10.27 -3.22
N CYS A 121 3.61 10.41 -1.91
CA CYS A 121 2.61 11.23 -1.21
C CYS A 121 2.74 12.72 -1.58
N ILE A 122 3.95 13.29 -1.60
CA ILE A 122 4.20 14.67 -2.03
C ILE A 122 3.69 14.90 -3.43
N ALA A 123 4.07 14.05 -4.37
CA ALA A 123 3.64 14.16 -5.77
C ALA A 123 2.11 14.08 -5.91
N ARG A 124 1.45 13.17 -5.18
CA ARG A 124 -0.01 13.04 -5.18
C ARG A 124 -0.72 14.25 -4.59
N ILE A 125 -0.22 14.79 -3.48
CA ILE A 125 -0.79 16.00 -2.85
C ILE A 125 -0.62 17.20 -3.80
N SER A 126 0.54 17.34 -4.45
CA SER A 126 0.81 18.42 -5.40
C SER A 126 -0.05 18.31 -6.67
N SER A 127 -0.51 17.13 -7.04
CA SER A 127 -1.34 16.88 -8.23
C SER A 127 -2.85 16.84 -7.94
N LEU A 128 -3.31 17.27 -6.77
CA LEU A 128 -4.72 17.23 -6.35
C LEU A 128 -5.71 17.95 -7.31
N ASN A 129 -5.22 18.78 -8.23
CA ASN A 129 -6.04 19.45 -9.24
C ASN A 129 -6.26 18.65 -10.52
N GLN A 130 -5.77 17.41 -10.63
CA GLN A 130 -5.92 16.57 -11.82
C GLN A 130 -6.96 15.46 -11.57
N ALA A 131 -7.78 15.20 -12.60
CA ALA A 131 -8.89 14.22 -12.54
C ALA A 131 -8.50 12.78 -12.16
N ASP A 132 -7.20 12.45 -12.18
CA ASP A 132 -6.67 11.12 -11.86
C ASP A 132 -6.65 10.78 -10.36
N VAL A 133 -6.91 11.75 -9.47
CA VAL A 133 -6.87 11.51 -8.01
C VAL A 133 -7.97 10.57 -7.56
N SER A 134 -9.13 10.59 -8.21
CA SER A 134 -10.26 9.72 -7.86
C SER A 134 -9.99 8.26 -8.20
N SER A 135 -9.38 7.97 -9.36
CA SER A 135 -9.09 6.61 -9.80
C SER A 135 -8.06 5.91 -8.90
N SER A 136 -7.07 6.64 -8.40
CA SER A 136 -6.02 6.07 -7.53
C SER A 136 -6.49 5.74 -6.10
N ARG A 137 -7.62 6.30 -5.66
CA ARG A 137 -8.23 6.04 -4.34
C ARG A 137 -9.26 4.92 -4.36
N GLU A 138 -9.81 4.63 -5.54
CA GLU A 138 -10.92 3.69 -5.69
C GLU A 138 -10.61 2.27 -5.15
N PRO A 139 -9.41 1.68 -5.32
CA PRO A 139 -9.12 0.37 -4.75
C PRO A 139 -9.27 0.33 -3.22
N LEU A 140 -8.77 1.34 -2.52
CA LEU A 140 -8.94 1.45 -1.06
C LEU A 140 -10.40 1.65 -0.69
N MET A 141 -11.11 2.54 -1.39
CA MET A 141 -12.52 2.79 -1.13
C MET A 141 -13.36 1.51 -1.33
N ALA A 142 -13.05 0.71 -2.37
CA ALA A 142 -13.72 -0.56 -2.62
C ALA A 142 -13.47 -1.57 -1.49
N LEU A 143 -12.22 -1.71 -1.02
CA LEU A 143 -11.88 -2.58 0.10
C LEU A 143 -12.60 -2.15 1.38
N LEU A 144 -12.60 -0.87 1.70
CA LEU A 144 -13.30 -0.35 2.87
C LEU A 144 -14.82 -0.57 2.77
N ARG A 145 -15.43 -0.33 1.59
CA ARG A 145 -16.87 -0.62 1.38
C ARG A 145 -17.20 -2.09 1.61
N LEU A 146 -16.37 -2.99 1.15
CA LEU A 146 -16.55 -4.43 1.37
C LEU A 146 -16.57 -4.75 2.87
N ILE A 147 -15.52 -4.36 3.60
CA ILE A 147 -15.38 -4.66 5.02
C ILE A 147 -16.51 -4.01 5.84
N VAL A 148 -16.84 -2.74 5.57
CA VAL A 148 -17.94 -2.04 6.26
C VAL A 148 -19.29 -2.70 5.98
N SER A 149 -19.55 -3.11 4.72
CA SER A 149 -20.81 -3.78 4.38
C SER A 149 -20.98 -5.10 5.14
N GLU A 150 -19.92 -5.88 5.27
CA GLU A 150 -19.94 -7.14 6.03
C GLU A 150 -20.09 -6.90 7.54
N GLY A 151 -19.42 -5.88 8.11
CA GLY A 151 -19.57 -5.51 9.52
C GLY A 151 -20.97 -5.00 9.87
N LEU A 152 -21.62 -4.28 8.96
CA LEU A 152 -23.03 -3.87 9.11
C LEU A 152 -23.98 -5.07 9.00
N ALA A 153 -23.73 -5.96 8.05
CA ALA A 153 -24.58 -7.15 7.82
C ALA A 153 -24.48 -8.16 8.97
N SER A 154 -23.32 -8.29 9.59
CA SER A 154 -23.11 -9.18 10.74
C SER A 154 -23.59 -8.59 12.07
N GLY A 155 -23.91 -7.30 12.12
CA GLY A 155 -24.24 -6.58 13.36
C GLY A 155 -23.03 -6.24 14.24
N GLU A 156 -21.80 -6.46 13.77
CA GLU A 156 -20.58 -6.04 14.46
C GLU A 156 -20.48 -4.51 14.53
N PHE A 157 -20.92 -3.84 13.46
CA PHE A 157 -21.06 -2.39 13.44
C PHE A 157 -22.50 -1.99 13.69
N ARG A 158 -22.69 -0.96 14.52
CA ARG A 158 -24.00 -0.36 14.73
C ARG A 158 -24.59 0.18 13.42
N PRO A 159 -25.90 0.32 13.28
CA PRO A 159 -26.52 0.91 12.11
C PRO A 159 -26.03 2.35 11.88
N VAL A 160 -25.20 2.55 10.85
CA VAL A 160 -24.70 3.84 10.39
C VAL A 160 -24.79 3.90 8.86
N ASP A 161 -24.77 5.10 8.30
CA ASP A 161 -24.66 5.25 6.85
C ASP A 161 -23.33 4.66 6.36
N ARG A 162 -23.41 3.71 5.42
CA ARG A 162 -22.27 2.98 4.90
C ARG A 162 -21.23 3.90 4.28
N GLU A 163 -21.65 4.83 3.44
CA GLU A 163 -20.71 5.71 2.71
C GLU A 163 -20.07 6.71 3.67
N ALA A 164 -20.80 7.22 4.66
CA ALA A 164 -20.24 8.05 5.72
C ALA A 164 -19.16 7.29 6.53
N ALA A 165 -19.40 6.02 6.87
CA ALA A 165 -18.44 5.16 7.55
C ALA A 165 -17.19 4.92 6.69
N VAL A 166 -17.36 4.66 5.41
CA VAL A 166 -16.24 4.48 4.45
C VAL A 166 -15.41 5.77 4.32
N ILE A 167 -16.05 6.93 4.21
CA ILE A 167 -15.36 8.23 4.16
C ILE A 167 -14.60 8.50 5.46
N MET A 168 -15.18 8.18 6.60
CA MET A 168 -14.52 8.32 7.90
C MET A 168 -13.28 7.44 8.00
N LEU A 169 -13.34 6.17 7.61
CA LEU A 169 -12.21 5.25 7.59
C LEU A 169 -11.14 5.67 6.57
N ALA A 170 -11.55 6.12 5.38
CA ALA A 170 -10.62 6.68 4.41
C ALA A 170 -9.90 7.93 4.96
N SER A 171 -10.60 8.78 5.70
CA SER A 171 -10.02 9.95 6.37
C SER A 171 -9.04 9.53 7.48
N ALA A 172 -9.39 8.49 8.25
CA ALA A 172 -8.52 7.89 9.27
C ALA A 172 -7.23 7.30 8.68
N TYR A 173 -7.23 6.96 7.39
CA TYR A 173 -6.05 6.52 6.65
C TYR A 173 -5.29 7.70 6.01
N PHE A 174 -5.96 8.52 5.21
CA PHE A 174 -5.28 9.56 4.41
C PHE A 174 -4.75 10.73 5.26
N ALA A 175 -5.44 11.11 6.33
CA ALA A 175 -5.00 12.25 7.16
C ALA A 175 -3.66 11.99 7.87
N PRO A 176 -3.44 10.84 8.56
CA PRO A 176 -2.14 10.51 9.12
C PRO A 176 -1.03 10.39 8.08
N VAL A 177 -1.31 9.81 6.92
CA VAL A 177 -0.35 9.68 5.82
C VAL A 177 0.05 11.06 5.30
N ALA A 178 -0.90 11.96 5.08
CA ALA A 178 -0.62 13.33 4.66
C ALA A 178 0.20 14.09 5.71
N GLN A 179 -0.18 13.98 7.00
CA GLN A 179 0.56 14.61 8.08
C GLN A 179 2.00 14.09 8.18
N TRP A 180 2.19 12.76 8.12
CA TRP A 180 3.50 12.12 8.15
C TRP A 180 4.40 12.57 7.00
N THR A 181 3.83 12.88 5.84
CA THR A 181 4.59 13.34 4.67
C THR A 181 5.38 14.61 4.96
N TRP A 182 4.85 15.51 5.79
CA TRP A 182 5.45 16.81 6.10
C TRP A 182 6.10 16.89 7.48
N GLN A 183 5.65 16.06 8.43
CA GLN A 183 6.17 16.03 9.79
C GLN A 183 7.19 14.92 9.97
N GLN A 184 8.40 15.28 10.38
CA GLN A 184 9.45 14.33 10.75
C GLN A 184 9.41 13.96 12.24
N ASP A 185 8.84 14.85 13.06
CA ASP A 185 8.75 14.66 14.51
C ASP A 185 7.39 14.05 14.91
N GLY A 186 7.39 13.25 15.97
CA GLY A 186 6.20 12.66 16.56
C GLY A 186 6.10 11.13 16.37
N PRO A 187 4.93 10.53 16.69
CA PRO A 187 4.72 9.09 16.58
C PRO A 187 4.98 8.57 15.16
N ALA A 188 5.45 7.34 15.05
CA ALA A 188 5.62 6.67 13.78
C ALA A 188 4.28 6.52 13.02
N LEU A 189 4.32 6.45 11.69
CA LEU A 189 3.08 6.36 10.91
C LEU A 189 2.18 5.18 11.30
N PRO A 190 2.70 3.97 11.58
CA PRO A 190 1.87 2.86 12.05
C PRO A 190 1.07 3.19 13.32
N GLU A 191 1.69 3.88 14.28
CA GLU A 191 1.03 4.31 15.52
C GLU A 191 -0.09 5.32 15.23
N ARG A 192 0.18 6.29 14.36
CA ARG A 192 -0.83 7.29 13.95
C ARG A 192 -2.02 6.64 13.25
N LEU A 193 -1.78 5.68 12.35
CA LEU A 193 -2.83 4.93 11.65
C LEU A 193 -3.66 4.11 12.64
N THR A 194 -3.03 3.42 13.58
CA THR A 194 -3.72 2.66 14.62
C THR A 194 -4.59 3.56 15.48
N GLN A 195 -4.07 4.67 15.99
CA GLN A 195 -4.83 5.61 16.81
C GLN A 195 -6.05 6.18 16.08
N GLN A 196 -5.90 6.58 14.81
CA GLN A 196 -7.02 7.11 14.03
C GLN A 196 -8.07 6.04 13.71
N LEU A 197 -7.63 4.82 13.43
CA LEU A 197 -8.54 3.70 13.22
C LEU A 197 -9.31 3.35 14.50
N GLU A 198 -8.66 3.30 15.66
CA GLU A 198 -9.30 3.04 16.94
C GLU A 198 -10.40 4.06 17.24
N LEU A 199 -10.12 5.35 17.01
CA LEU A 199 -11.14 6.41 17.17
C LEU A 199 -12.34 6.21 16.23
N ALA A 200 -12.06 5.82 14.96
CA ALA A 200 -13.13 5.53 14.02
C ALA A 200 -13.95 4.28 14.43
N LEU A 201 -13.29 3.23 14.91
CA LEU A 201 -13.95 2.00 15.37
C LEU A 201 -14.83 2.24 16.63
N VAL A 202 -14.40 3.07 17.58
CA VAL A 202 -15.22 3.45 18.74
C VAL A 202 -16.53 4.08 18.29
N ALA A 203 -16.55 4.82 17.18
CA ALA A 203 -17.76 5.40 16.62
C ALA A 203 -18.66 4.38 15.89
N MET A 204 -18.14 3.22 15.52
CA MET A 204 -18.83 2.22 14.69
C MET A 204 -19.25 0.97 15.46
N VAL A 205 -18.42 0.51 16.41
CA VAL A 205 -18.70 -0.72 17.16
C VAL A 205 -19.77 -0.44 18.22
N ASP A 206 -20.74 -1.33 18.33
CA ASP A 206 -21.74 -1.26 19.36
C ASP A 206 -21.16 -1.72 20.71
N THR A 207 -20.97 -0.78 21.63
CA THR A 207 -20.47 -1.06 22.98
C THR A 207 -21.56 -1.56 23.94
N SER A 208 -22.81 -1.68 23.49
CA SER A 208 -23.93 -2.12 24.35
C SER A 208 -23.85 -3.61 24.70
N SER A 209 -23.35 -4.47 23.78
CA SER A 209 -23.23 -5.90 24.00
C SER A 209 -22.13 -6.31 25.02
N ALA A 210 -21.13 -5.44 25.24
CA ALA A 210 -20.07 -5.69 26.21
C ALA A 210 -20.50 -5.42 27.67
N ARG A 211 -21.62 -4.72 27.90
CA ARG A 211 -22.15 -4.41 29.24
C ARG A 211 -23.10 -5.46 29.78
N GLU A 212 -23.65 -6.33 28.92
CA GLU A 212 -24.56 -7.40 29.34
C GLU A 212 -23.83 -8.70 29.76
N ALA A 213 -22.51 -8.78 29.53
CA ALA A 213 -21.69 -9.95 29.87
C ALA A 213 -20.83 -9.76 31.15
N SER A 214 -21.02 -8.67 31.93
CA SER A 214 -20.35 -8.41 33.19
C SER A 214 -21.33 -8.36 34.35
#